data_0819d216680298fb04e57c8f85149ad6
#
_entry.id   0819d216680298fb04e57c8f85149ad6
#
_cell.length_a   1.000
_cell.length_b   1.000
_cell.length_c   1.000
_cell.angle_alpha   90.00
_cell.angle_beta   90.00
_cell.angle_gamma   90.00
#
_symmetry.space_group_name_H-M   'P 1'
#
loop_
_entity.id
_entity.type
_entity.pdbx_description
1 polymer ?
#
loop_
_entity_poly.entity_id
_entity_poly.type
_entity_poly.pdbx_seq_one_letter_code
_entity_poly.pdbx_strand_id
1 'polypeptide(L)'
;MPEIIRPMILPDYDSRLLLLLAGIAIDALFGDMPAVFAHIPHPVVLAGRAIGFFDRKLNRASRSERSRRERGIVTVIVLVGMAAGLGVAVDWLCRGSVIGAAIEALVIGILLAQLGLYAHVAAVAIALERGGLPAGREAVRHIVGRDPLRLDAPGVARAAIESLAENFSDGVVAPIFWYLLLGLPGLFAYKMANTLDSMIGHRKARYRAFGWAAARFDDALNLVPARISGLLLVAAAAFADKANAGRAFAILLRDAKKHHSPNAGWPEAAMAGALGLALAGPRDYAEGRVADPWLGSGTPLARPADIDRALRLYALACLLLAGVILGAWLAAHLTRPG
;
A
#
# COMPACT_ATOMS: atom_id res chain seq x y z
N MET A 1 33.15 14.54 -26.64
CA MET A 1 31.71 14.51 -26.31
C MET A 1 31.42 13.23 -25.52
N PRO A 2 30.87 13.22 -24.50
CA PRO A 2 30.58 14.12 -23.42
C PRO A 2 30.34 13.39 -22.11
N GLU A 3 31.24 13.46 -21.22
CA GLU A 3 31.05 13.12 -19.81
C GLU A 3 30.12 14.09 -19.07
N ILE A 4 29.72 15.19 -19.68
CA ILE A 4 28.93 16.26 -19.05
C ILE A 4 27.43 15.97 -19.03
N ILE A 5 26.92 15.05 -19.85
CA ILE A 5 25.47 14.75 -19.95
C ILE A 5 25.05 13.54 -19.09
N ARG A 6 25.98 12.65 -18.70
CA ARG A 6 25.69 11.48 -17.88
C ARG A 6 25.16 11.78 -16.46
N PRO A 7 25.58 12.84 -15.74
CA PRO A 7 25.06 13.09 -14.40
C PRO A 7 23.72 13.82 -14.37
N MET A 8 23.15 14.22 -15.53
CA MET A 8 21.97 15.08 -15.54
C MET A 8 20.61 14.34 -15.53
N ILE A 9 20.57 13.04 -15.82
CA ILE A 9 19.28 12.37 -16.07
C ILE A 9 18.93 11.25 -15.08
N LEU A 10 19.92 10.58 -14.47
CA LEU A 10 19.63 9.55 -13.44
C LEU A 10 20.68 9.66 -12.32
N PRO A 11 20.29 9.81 -11.03
CA PRO A 11 21.23 9.57 -9.93
C PRO A 11 21.78 8.16 -10.06
N ASP A 12 23.06 7.97 -9.69
CA ASP A 12 23.69 6.66 -9.62
C ASP A 12 22.74 5.67 -8.92
N TYR A 13 22.51 4.51 -9.55
CA TYR A 13 21.56 3.50 -9.02
C TYR A 13 21.88 3.10 -7.58
N ASP A 14 23.16 3.08 -7.22
CA ASP A 14 23.63 2.84 -5.85
C ASP A 14 23.14 3.88 -4.85
N SER A 15 23.20 5.17 -5.21
CA SER A 15 22.71 6.25 -4.37
C SER A 15 21.21 6.13 -4.11
N ARG A 16 20.43 5.72 -5.11
CA ARG A 16 18.98 5.46 -4.95
C ARG A 16 18.69 4.32 -4.00
N LEU A 17 19.44 3.21 -4.10
CA LEU A 17 19.26 2.06 -3.20
C LEU A 17 19.58 2.44 -1.76
N LEU A 18 20.64 3.22 -1.53
CA LEU A 18 21.03 3.69 -0.19
C LEU A 18 19.99 4.66 0.39
N LEU A 19 19.51 5.62 -0.39
CA LEU A 19 18.45 6.55 0.02
C LEU A 19 17.15 5.83 0.33
N LEU A 20 16.81 4.82 -0.46
CA LEU A 20 15.65 3.98 -0.21
C LEU A 20 15.78 3.20 1.10
N LEU A 21 16.96 2.60 1.37
CA LEU A 21 17.22 1.92 2.65
C LEU A 21 17.11 2.88 3.83
N ALA A 22 17.65 4.09 3.69
CA ALA A 22 17.51 5.13 4.71
C ALA A 22 16.05 5.52 4.94
N GLY A 23 15.26 5.71 3.87
CA GLY A 23 13.82 6.00 3.96
C GLY A 23 13.03 4.86 4.61
N ILE A 24 13.32 3.60 4.26
CA ILE A 24 12.74 2.40 4.89
C ILE A 24 13.05 2.39 6.39
N ALA A 25 14.29 2.68 6.77
CA ALA A 25 14.70 2.74 8.18
C ALA A 25 14.01 3.90 8.93
N ILE A 26 13.87 5.06 8.30
CA ILE A 26 13.16 6.23 8.86
C ILE A 26 11.70 5.86 9.15
N ASP A 27 10.98 5.27 8.18
CA ASP A 27 9.59 4.86 8.39
C ASP A 27 9.49 3.76 9.46
N ALA A 28 10.38 2.76 9.46
CA ALA A 28 10.38 1.69 10.45
C ALA A 28 10.64 2.17 11.90
N LEU A 29 11.36 3.28 12.07
CA LEU A 29 11.70 3.83 13.37
C LEU A 29 10.71 4.90 13.86
N PHE A 30 10.19 5.73 12.97
CA PHE A 30 9.39 6.91 13.32
C PHE A 30 7.93 6.84 12.87
N GLY A 31 7.61 5.99 11.87
CA GLY A 31 6.25 5.80 11.35
C GLY A 31 5.62 7.11 10.85
N ASP A 32 4.35 7.31 11.20
CA ASP A 32 3.54 8.46 10.75
C ASP A 32 3.99 9.82 11.33
N MET A 33 5.02 9.87 12.16
CA MET A 33 5.58 11.11 12.77
C MET A 33 4.51 12.06 13.33
N PRO A 34 3.65 11.63 14.25
CA PRO A 34 2.50 12.41 14.71
C PRO A 34 2.90 13.77 15.30
N ALA A 35 4.05 13.88 15.93
CA ALA A 35 4.56 15.13 16.48
C ALA A 35 4.83 16.19 15.40
N VAL A 36 5.30 15.77 14.21
CA VAL A 36 5.52 16.66 13.06
C VAL A 36 4.20 17.05 12.42
N PHE A 37 3.34 16.05 12.15
CA PHE A 37 2.08 16.25 11.43
C PHE A 37 0.94 16.78 12.30
N ALA A 38 1.17 16.99 13.59
CA ALA A 38 0.29 17.81 14.43
C ALA A 38 0.34 19.31 14.04
N HIS A 39 1.47 19.78 13.48
CA HIS A 39 1.67 21.21 13.16
C HIS A 39 1.59 21.52 11.67
N ILE A 40 1.91 20.57 10.81
CA ILE A 40 1.84 20.70 9.34
C ILE A 40 0.98 19.58 8.75
N PRO A 41 0.21 19.84 7.69
CA PRO A 41 -0.60 18.77 7.10
C PRO A 41 0.29 17.70 6.45
N HIS A 42 -0.02 16.43 6.72
CA HIS A 42 0.65 15.31 6.05
C HIS A 42 0.45 15.39 4.52
N PRO A 43 1.44 15.02 3.68
CA PRO A 43 1.33 15.09 2.21
C PRO A 43 0.08 14.41 1.65
N VAL A 44 -0.32 13.25 2.21
CA VAL A 44 -1.56 12.55 1.82
C VAL A 44 -2.81 13.38 2.10
N VAL A 45 -2.82 14.18 3.18
CA VAL A 45 -3.94 15.11 3.48
C VAL A 45 -4.02 16.21 2.44
N LEU A 46 -2.88 16.74 1.98
CA LEU A 46 -2.83 17.74 0.91
C LEU A 46 -3.34 17.15 -0.42
N ALA A 47 -2.89 15.93 -0.76
CA ALA A 47 -3.41 15.18 -1.90
C ALA A 47 -4.94 15.00 -1.79
N GLY A 48 -5.44 14.58 -0.62
CA GLY A 48 -6.87 14.41 -0.37
C GLY A 48 -7.67 15.73 -0.52
N ARG A 49 -7.12 16.86 -0.08
CA ARG A 49 -7.75 18.19 -0.28
C ARG A 49 -7.85 18.55 -1.77
N ALA A 50 -6.79 18.28 -2.54
CA ALA A 50 -6.78 18.51 -3.99
C ALA A 50 -7.82 17.61 -4.68
N ILE A 51 -7.85 16.32 -4.38
CA ILE A 51 -8.83 15.36 -4.91
C ILE A 51 -10.26 15.83 -4.58
N GLY A 52 -10.51 16.20 -3.33
CA GLY A 52 -11.82 16.72 -2.90
C GLY A 52 -12.23 18.02 -3.61
N PHE A 53 -11.29 18.89 -3.94
CA PHE A 53 -11.57 20.07 -4.76
C PHE A 53 -12.04 19.68 -6.16
N PHE A 54 -11.34 18.77 -6.84
CA PHE A 54 -11.72 18.30 -8.18
C PHE A 54 -13.06 17.54 -8.14
N ASP A 55 -13.29 16.67 -7.14
CA ASP A 55 -14.57 15.97 -6.97
C ASP A 55 -15.73 16.97 -6.87
N ARG A 56 -15.64 17.97 -5.98
CA ARG A 56 -16.70 18.99 -5.82
C ARG A 56 -16.95 19.80 -7.09
N LYS A 57 -15.91 20.14 -7.85
CA LYS A 57 -16.02 20.96 -9.05
C LYS A 57 -16.45 20.19 -10.30
N LEU A 58 -15.96 18.96 -10.46
CA LEU A 58 -16.08 18.22 -11.70
C LEU A 58 -17.11 17.07 -11.64
N ASN A 59 -17.36 16.49 -10.46
CA ASN A 59 -18.28 15.36 -10.28
C ASN A 59 -19.69 15.83 -9.84
N ARG A 60 -20.34 16.65 -10.66
CA ARG A 60 -21.70 17.15 -10.36
C ARG A 60 -22.77 16.14 -10.79
N ALA A 61 -23.77 15.89 -9.94
CA ALA A 61 -24.87 14.97 -10.20
C ALA A 61 -25.72 15.35 -11.45
N SER A 62 -25.77 16.66 -11.79
CA SER A 62 -26.48 17.16 -12.98
C SER A 62 -25.81 16.79 -14.31
N ARG A 63 -24.62 16.20 -14.31
CA ARG A 63 -23.90 15.81 -15.52
C ARG A 63 -24.16 14.35 -15.87
N SER A 64 -24.13 14.03 -17.17
CA SER A 64 -24.23 12.67 -17.66
C SER A 64 -23.04 11.80 -17.14
N GLU A 65 -23.24 10.50 -17.07
CA GLU A 65 -22.17 9.55 -16.66
C GLU A 65 -20.94 9.66 -17.57
N ARG A 66 -21.13 9.83 -18.88
CA ARG A 66 -20.03 10.04 -19.84
C ARG A 66 -19.22 11.28 -19.50
N SER A 67 -19.89 12.44 -19.29
CA SER A 67 -19.18 13.69 -18.91
C SER A 67 -18.45 13.56 -17.57
N ARG A 68 -19.04 12.86 -16.60
CA ARG A 68 -18.39 12.60 -15.31
C ARG A 68 -17.15 11.71 -15.48
N ARG A 69 -17.23 10.69 -16.32
CA ARG A 69 -16.09 9.79 -16.63
C ARG A 69 -14.94 10.55 -17.32
N GLU A 70 -15.24 11.33 -18.35
CA GLU A 70 -14.24 12.17 -19.05
C GLU A 70 -13.54 13.12 -18.09
N ARG A 71 -14.29 13.78 -17.20
CA ARG A 71 -13.73 14.68 -16.17
C ARG A 71 -12.93 13.93 -15.11
N GLY A 72 -13.31 12.69 -14.77
CA GLY A 72 -12.53 11.81 -13.92
C GLY A 72 -11.17 11.46 -14.54
N ILE A 73 -11.13 11.16 -15.84
CA ILE A 73 -9.87 10.94 -16.59
C ILE A 73 -8.98 12.18 -16.52
N VAL A 74 -9.55 13.36 -16.80
CA VAL A 74 -8.79 14.63 -16.71
C VAL A 74 -8.27 14.85 -15.29
N THR A 75 -9.07 14.56 -14.26
CA THR A 75 -8.65 14.68 -12.86
C THR A 75 -7.45 13.80 -12.55
N VAL A 76 -7.45 12.54 -12.98
CA VAL A 76 -6.32 11.62 -12.80
C VAL A 76 -5.07 12.14 -13.51
N ILE A 77 -5.18 12.50 -14.78
CA ILE A 77 -4.04 13.00 -15.57
C ILE A 77 -3.43 14.25 -14.92
N VAL A 78 -4.26 15.22 -14.53
CA VAL A 78 -3.80 16.48 -13.93
C VAL A 78 -3.14 16.24 -12.58
N LEU A 79 -3.80 15.51 -11.66
CA LEU A 79 -3.28 15.34 -10.30
C LEU A 79 -2.05 14.43 -10.26
N VAL A 80 -2.04 13.35 -11.04
CA VAL A 80 -0.86 12.48 -11.12
C VAL A 80 0.30 13.20 -11.82
N GLY A 81 0.02 13.95 -12.90
CA GLY A 81 1.02 14.78 -13.58
C GLY A 81 1.61 15.85 -12.68
N MET A 82 0.78 16.54 -11.88
CA MET A 82 1.25 17.51 -10.88
C MET A 82 2.11 16.85 -9.80
N ALA A 83 1.70 15.69 -9.30
CA ALA A 83 2.47 14.93 -8.31
C ALA A 83 3.82 14.48 -8.88
N ALA A 84 3.85 13.92 -10.09
CA ALA A 84 5.09 13.57 -10.78
C ALA A 84 5.99 14.79 -10.99
N GLY A 85 5.44 15.91 -11.44
CA GLY A 85 6.16 17.17 -11.61
C GLY A 85 6.74 17.71 -10.30
N LEU A 86 5.99 17.63 -9.20
CA LEU A 86 6.50 17.93 -7.86
C LEU A 86 7.65 17.01 -7.48
N GLY A 87 7.53 15.71 -7.76
CA GLY A 87 8.60 14.73 -7.54
C GLY A 87 9.86 15.08 -8.32
N VAL A 88 9.74 15.52 -9.59
CA VAL A 88 10.87 16.02 -10.39
C VAL A 88 11.51 17.26 -9.75
N ALA A 89 10.70 18.20 -9.30
CA ALA A 89 11.19 19.43 -8.68
C ALA A 89 11.95 19.13 -7.37
N VAL A 90 11.41 18.27 -6.52
CA VAL A 90 12.07 17.86 -5.26
C VAL A 90 13.36 17.10 -5.55
N ASP A 91 13.35 16.13 -6.47
CA ASP A 91 14.53 15.39 -6.90
C ASP A 91 15.63 16.34 -7.40
N TRP A 92 15.27 17.34 -8.22
CA TRP A 92 16.21 18.33 -8.72
C TRP A 92 16.82 19.18 -7.59
N LEU A 93 16.01 19.63 -6.62
CA LEU A 93 16.45 20.41 -5.48
C LEU A 93 17.34 19.61 -4.51
N CYS A 94 17.14 18.30 -4.43
CA CYS A 94 17.91 17.42 -3.54
C CYS A 94 19.28 17.01 -4.12
N ARG A 95 19.49 17.18 -5.42
CA ARG A 95 20.71 16.71 -6.10
C ARG A 95 21.98 17.41 -5.62
N GLY A 96 23.04 16.63 -5.49
CA GLY A 96 24.41 17.12 -5.29
C GLY A 96 24.73 17.64 -3.88
N SER A 97 23.85 17.43 -2.89
CA SER A 97 24.11 17.82 -1.51
C SER A 97 23.73 16.75 -0.50
N VAL A 98 24.46 16.67 0.61
CA VAL A 98 24.16 15.76 1.73
C VAL A 98 22.81 16.12 2.37
N ILE A 99 22.49 17.41 2.45
CA ILE A 99 21.19 17.89 2.97
C ILE A 99 20.05 17.42 2.04
N GLY A 100 20.23 17.54 0.73
CA GLY A 100 19.27 17.02 -0.25
C GLY A 100 19.06 15.53 -0.12
N ALA A 101 20.12 14.74 0.01
CA ALA A 101 20.04 13.30 0.26
C ALA A 101 19.25 12.97 1.55
N ALA A 102 19.47 13.71 2.63
CA ALA A 102 18.72 13.55 3.87
C ALA A 102 17.23 13.91 3.71
N ILE A 103 16.92 14.99 2.96
CA ILE A 103 15.53 15.38 2.63
C ILE A 103 14.87 14.30 1.79
N GLU A 104 15.53 13.77 0.77
CA GLU A 104 14.99 12.71 -0.07
C GLU A 104 14.68 11.43 0.73
N ALA A 105 15.62 10.98 1.59
CA ALA A 105 15.40 9.86 2.47
C ALA A 105 14.20 10.10 3.44
N LEU A 106 14.08 11.31 3.99
CA LEU A 106 12.95 11.69 4.83
C LEU A 106 11.63 11.67 4.06
N VAL A 107 11.59 12.19 2.83
CA VAL A 107 10.40 12.18 1.96
C VAL A 107 9.99 10.75 1.64
N ILE A 108 10.94 9.85 1.35
CA ILE A 108 10.66 8.43 1.15
C ILE A 108 10.02 7.85 2.41
N GLY A 109 10.63 8.06 3.60
CA GLY A 109 10.11 7.56 4.86
C GLY A 109 8.69 8.06 5.17
N ILE A 110 8.39 9.33 4.92
CA ILE A 110 7.05 9.93 5.13
C ILE A 110 5.99 9.30 4.19
N LEU A 111 6.38 8.90 2.97
CA LEU A 111 5.46 8.36 1.98
C LEU A 111 5.31 6.83 2.04
N LEU A 112 6.15 6.14 2.80
CA LEU A 112 5.95 4.75 3.17
C LEU A 112 4.94 4.64 4.33
N ALA A 113 4.49 3.44 4.64
CA ALA A 113 3.49 3.22 5.68
C ALA A 113 3.75 1.92 6.48
N GLN A 114 5.02 1.53 6.70
CA GLN A 114 5.32 0.24 7.34
C GLN A 114 4.91 0.22 8.80
N LEU A 115 5.42 1.18 9.60
CA LEU A 115 5.14 1.21 11.03
C LEU A 115 3.71 1.64 11.32
N GLY A 116 3.18 2.61 10.56
CA GLY A 116 1.79 3.04 10.68
C GLY A 116 0.80 1.90 10.44
N LEU A 117 0.99 1.12 9.38
CA LEU A 117 0.17 -0.06 9.08
C LEU A 117 0.26 -1.12 10.18
N TYR A 118 1.47 -1.43 10.65
CA TYR A 118 1.69 -2.34 11.77
C TYR A 118 0.93 -1.88 13.02
N ALA A 119 1.09 -0.62 13.39
CA ALA A 119 0.48 -0.05 14.59
C ALA A 119 -1.06 -0.06 14.54
N HIS A 120 -1.64 0.32 13.40
CA HIS A 120 -3.11 0.30 13.23
C HIS A 120 -3.68 -1.11 13.31
N VAL A 121 -3.03 -2.10 12.70
CA VAL A 121 -3.50 -3.49 12.74
C VAL A 121 -3.27 -4.10 14.14
N ALA A 122 -2.16 -3.80 14.80
CA ALA A 122 -1.92 -4.23 16.18
C ALA A 122 -2.96 -3.66 17.16
N ALA A 123 -3.38 -2.41 16.95
CA ALA A 123 -4.45 -1.80 17.75
C ALA A 123 -5.77 -2.57 17.66
N VAL A 124 -6.08 -3.20 16.52
CA VAL A 124 -7.28 -4.04 16.39
C VAL A 124 -7.17 -5.31 17.25
N ALA A 125 -6.00 -5.97 17.25
CA ALA A 125 -5.78 -7.16 18.10
C ALA A 125 -5.96 -6.81 19.58
N ILE A 126 -5.28 -5.75 20.04
CA ILE A 126 -5.38 -5.26 21.44
C ILE A 126 -6.81 -4.88 21.81
N ALA A 127 -7.52 -4.19 20.92
CA ALA A 127 -8.89 -3.77 21.14
C ALA A 127 -9.85 -4.98 21.26
N LEU A 128 -9.70 -6.00 20.39
CA LEU A 128 -10.48 -7.23 20.48
C LEU A 128 -10.21 -8.00 21.78
N GLU A 129 -8.95 -8.08 22.22
CA GLU A 129 -8.57 -8.81 23.43
C GLU A 129 -9.04 -8.12 24.71
N ARG A 130 -8.86 -6.80 24.81
CA ARG A 130 -9.13 -6.05 26.03
C ARG A 130 -10.55 -5.51 26.14
N GLY A 131 -11.13 -5.09 25.02
CA GLY A 131 -12.45 -4.43 24.99
C GLY A 131 -13.52 -5.20 24.24
N GLY A 132 -13.20 -6.43 23.76
CA GLY A 132 -14.13 -7.28 23.04
C GLY A 132 -14.58 -6.72 21.69
N LEU A 133 -15.70 -7.24 21.19
CA LEU A 133 -16.21 -6.91 19.86
C LEU A 133 -16.49 -5.41 19.62
N PRO A 134 -17.07 -4.65 20.57
CA PRO A 134 -17.33 -3.22 20.34
C PRO A 134 -16.04 -2.42 20.10
N ALA A 135 -15.01 -2.64 20.92
CA ALA A 135 -13.73 -1.97 20.80
C ALA A 135 -12.99 -2.41 19.50
N GLY A 136 -13.05 -3.70 19.15
CA GLY A 136 -12.48 -4.22 17.91
C GLY A 136 -13.14 -3.61 16.68
N ARG A 137 -14.45 -3.42 16.67
CA ARG A 137 -15.18 -2.76 15.58
C ARG A 137 -14.76 -1.29 15.41
N GLU A 138 -14.57 -0.57 16.50
CA GLU A 138 -14.11 0.82 16.44
C GLU A 138 -12.67 0.90 15.92
N ALA A 139 -11.77 0.04 16.39
CA ALA A 139 -10.40 0.01 15.93
C ALA A 139 -10.29 -0.35 14.43
N VAL A 140 -11.00 -1.37 13.95
CA VAL A 140 -10.94 -1.80 12.55
C VAL A 140 -11.55 -0.78 11.59
N ARG A 141 -12.46 0.07 12.05
CA ARG A 141 -13.09 1.14 11.26
C ARG A 141 -12.08 2.06 10.56
N HIS A 142 -10.93 2.26 11.16
CA HIS A 142 -9.88 3.14 10.63
C HIS A 142 -9.09 2.52 9.49
N ILE A 143 -9.19 1.20 9.27
CA ILE A 143 -8.39 0.47 8.28
C ILE A 143 -9.22 -0.29 7.24
N VAL A 144 -10.55 -0.25 7.33
CA VAL A 144 -11.43 -0.93 6.36
C VAL A 144 -12.44 0.03 5.75
N GLY A 145 -12.74 -0.16 4.47
CA GLY A 145 -13.74 0.64 3.74
C GLY A 145 -15.20 0.16 3.92
N ARG A 146 -15.44 -0.93 4.68
CA ARG A 146 -16.77 -1.54 4.92
C ARG A 146 -17.33 -1.14 6.29
N ASP A 147 -18.64 -1.35 6.48
CA ASP A 147 -19.31 -1.09 7.75
C ASP A 147 -18.88 -2.12 8.82
N PRO A 148 -18.14 -1.71 9.88
CA PRO A 148 -17.66 -2.64 10.90
C PRO A 148 -18.78 -3.14 11.82
N LEU A 149 -19.93 -2.47 11.89
CA LEU A 149 -21.02 -2.82 12.78
C LEU A 149 -21.63 -4.20 12.49
N ARG A 150 -21.47 -4.68 11.26
CA ARG A 150 -21.96 -6.00 10.82
C ARG A 150 -20.97 -7.14 11.00
N LEU A 151 -19.75 -6.86 11.45
CA LEU A 151 -18.71 -7.87 11.62
C LEU A 151 -18.84 -8.52 13.01
N ASP A 152 -18.78 -9.84 13.08
CA ASP A 152 -18.50 -10.58 14.31
C ASP A 152 -17.00 -10.50 14.68
N ALA A 153 -16.59 -11.04 15.81
CA ALA A 153 -15.20 -10.97 16.24
C ALA A 153 -14.23 -11.65 15.26
N PRO A 154 -14.52 -12.86 14.71
CA PRO A 154 -13.71 -13.42 13.62
C PRO A 154 -13.71 -12.56 12.36
N GLY A 155 -14.81 -11.91 12.03
CA GLY A 155 -14.93 -11.00 10.90
C GLY A 155 -14.05 -9.75 11.04
N VAL A 156 -13.97 -9.19 12.26
CA VAL A 156 -13.07 -8.07 12.57
C VAL A 156 -11.60 -8.52 12.42
N ALA A 157 -11.25 -9.68 12.96
CA ALA A 157 -9.89 -10.21 12.85
C ALA A 157 -9.50 -10.49 11.39
N ARG A 158 -10.39 -11.11 10.59
CA ARG A 158 -10.15 -11.31 9.14
C ARG A 158 -9.97 -9.99 8.42
N ALA A 159 -10.85 -9.02 8.69
CA ALA A 159 -10.79 -7.71 8.05
C ALA A 159 -9.46 -6.98 8.32
N ALA A 160 -8.92 -7.09 9.54
CA ALA A 160 -7.63 -6.54 9.90
C ALA A 160 -6.47 -7.24 9.16
N ILE A 161 -6.51 -8.58 9.04
CA ILE A 161 -5.51 -9.37 8.32
C ILE A 161 -5.57 -9.11 6.81
N GLU A 162 -6.76 -9.01 6.21
CA GLU A 162 -6.98 -8.64 4.81
C GLU A 162 -6.40 -7.25 4.51
N SER A 163 -6.76 -6.25 5.36
CA SER A 163 -6.23 -4.90 5.24
C SER A 163 -4.71 -4.83 5.37
N LEU A 164 -4.12 -5.63 6.30
CA LEU A 164 -2.66 -5.73 6.42
C LEU A 164 -2.02 -6.25 5.14
N ALA A 165 -2.56 -7.31 4.55
CA ALA A 165 -2.03 -7.93 3.35
C ALA A 165 -2.15 -7.00 2.12
N GLU A 166 -3.32 -6.39 1.90
CA GLU A 166 -3.56 -5.43 0.83
C GLU A 166 -2.65 -4.21 0.97
N ASN A 167 -2.62 -3.57 2.14
CA ASN A 167 -1.81 -2.38 2.37
C ASN A 167 -0.30 -2.66 2.46
N PHE A 168 0.14 -3.89 2.70
CA PHE A 168 1.54 -4.27 2.48
C PHE A 168 1.94 -4.09 1.01
N SER A 169 1.06 -4.45 0.08
CA SER A 169 1.29 -4.14 -1.34
C SER A 169 1.27 -2.64 -1.59
N ASP A 170 0.20 -1.95 -1.19
CA ASP A 170 -0.11 -0.59 -1.64
C ASP A 170 0.63 0.49 -0.84
N GLY A 171 0.92 0.22 0.43
CA GLY A 171 1.58 1.16 1.35
C GLY A 171 3.09 0.97 1.46
N VAL A 172 3.63 -0.20 1.06
CA VAL A 172 5.05 -0.54 1.22
C VAL A 172 5.69 -0.95 -0.09
N VAL A 173 5.26 -2.07 -0.67
CA VAL A 173 5.95 -2.65 -1.84
C VAL A 173 5.80 -1.79 -3.08
N ALA A 174 4.62 -1.28 -3.38
CA ALA A 174 4.39 -0.49 -4.57
C ALA A 174 5.06 0.90 -4.53
N PRO A 175 5.04 1.67 -3.44
CA PRO A 175 5.83 2.88 -3.32
C PRO A 175 7.33 2.64 -3.55
N ILE A 176 7.89 1.59 -2.94
CA ILE A 176 9.29 1.17 -3.12
C ILE A 176 9.56 0.81 -4.58
N PHE A 177 8.70 0.01 -5.21
CA PHE A 177 8.83 -0.39 -6.60
C PHE A 177 8.87 0.82 -7.55
N TRP A 178 7.93 1.76 -7.39
CA TRP A 178 7.86 2.94 -8.25
C TRP A 178 8.99 3.94 -8.00
N TYR A 179 9.49 4.02 -6.75
CA TYR A 179 10.69 4.78 -6.45
C TYR A 179 11.93 4.15 -7.11
N LEU A 180 12.09 2.83 -7.05
CA LEU A 180 13.22 2.14 -7.71
C LEU A 180 13.22 2.38 -9.22
N LEU A 181 12.07 2.37 -9.87
CA LEU A 181 11.98 2.57 -11.31
C LEU A 181 12.17 4.03 -11.73
N LEU A 182 11.52 4.96 -11.05
CA LEU A 182 11.37 6.35 -11.53
C LEU A 182 11.83 7.40 -10.50
N GLY A 183 12.37 7.00 -9.33
CA GLY A 183 12.75 7.93 -8.26
C GLY A 183 11.57 8.62 -7.60
N LEU A 184 11.80 9.82 -7.05
CA LEU A 184 10.75 10.62 -6.43
C LEU A 184 9.55 10.90 -7.35
N PRO A 185 9.72 11.18 -8.65
CA PRO A 185 8.57 11.32 -9.58
C PRO A 185 7.65 10.10 -9.58
N GLY A 186 8.21 8.91 -9.61
CA GLY A 186 7.43 7.66 -9.56
C GLY A 186 6.73 7.44 -8.24
N LEU A 187 7.42 7.69 -7.14
CA LEU A 187 6.86 7.61 -5.78
C LEU A 187 5.68 8.55 -5.59
N PHE A 188 5.82 9.82 -6.00
CA PHE A 188 4.76 10.82 -5.88
C PHE A 188 3.56 10.51 -6.77
N ALA A 189 3.81 10.12 -8.04
CA ALA A 189 2.76 9.73 -8.96
C ALA A 189 1.97 8.52 -8.45
N TYR A 190 2.65 7.51 -7.96
CA TYR A 190 2.02 6.33 -7.37
C TYR A 190 1.18 6.69 -6.13
N LYS A 191 1.73 7.44 -5.18
CA LYS A 191 0.97 7.84 -3.97
C LYS A 191 -0.26 8.68 -4.30
N MET A 192 -0.18 9.53 -5.32
CA MET A 192 -1.35 10.28 -5.80
C MET A 192 -2.39 9.36 -6.42
N ALA A 193 -2.00 8.40 -7.27
CA ALA A 193 -2.90 7.43 -7.90
C ALA A 193 -3.62 6.57 -6.84
N ASN A 194 -2.86 6.03 -5.89
CA ASN A 194 -3.39 5.23 -4.79
C ASN A 194 -4.34 6.04 -3.87
N THR A 195 -4.03 7.31 -3.61
CA THR A 195 -4.92 8.20 -2.84
C THR A 195 -6.20 8.53 -3.63
N LEU A 196 -6.09 8.71 -4.96
CA LEU A 196 -7.25 8.90 -5.84
C LEU A 196 -8.18 7.70 -5.79
N ASP A 197 -7.65 6.47 -5.92
CA ASP A 197 -8.46 5.26 -5.84
C ASP A 197 -9.14 5.15 -4.48
N SER A 198 -8.39 5.30 -3.40
CA SER A 198 -8.91 5.22 -2.02
C SER A 198 -10.04 6.22 -1.75
N MET A 199 -10.02 7.41 -2.38
CA MET A 199 -11.03 8.45 -2.15
C MET A 199 -12.21 8.39 -3.11
N ILE A 200 -11.97 8.11 -4.38
CA ILE A 200 -12.98 8.22 -5.44
C ILE A 200 -13.11 6.96 -6.32
N GLY A 201 -12.26 5.93 -6.16
CA GLY A 201 -12.32 4.68 -6.93
C GLY A 201 -13.47 3.74 -6.54
N HIS A 202 -14.23 4.09 -5.50
CA HIS A 202 -15.33 3.26 -5.00
C HIS A 202 -16.47 3.07 -6.01
N ARG A 203 -17.09 1.89 -6.00
CA ARG A 203 -18.24 1.54 -6.87
C ARG A 203 -19.57 2.21 -6.46
N LYS A 204 -19.59 3.07 -5.42
CA LYS A 204 -20.76 3.85 -5.04
C LYS A 204 -21.28 4.69 -6.22
N ALA A 205 -22.59 4.86 -6.34
CA ALA A 205 -23.23 5.58 -7.46
C ALA A 205 -22.60 6.96 -7.74
N ARG A 206 -22.18 7.68 -6.69
CA ARG A 206 -21.47 8.95 -6.81
C ARG A 206 -20.16 8.84 -7.59
N TYR A 207 -19.39 7.76 -7.41
CA TYR A 207 -18.03 7.63 -7.94
C TYR A 207 -17.91 6.66 -9.11
N ARG A 208 -18.90 5.81 -9.36
CA ARG A 208 -18.89 4.78 -10.40
C ARG A 208 -18.41 5.28 -11.78
N ALA A 209 -18.86 6.47 -12.19
CA ALA A 209 -18.42 7.08 -13.45
C ALA A 209 -17.15 7.92 -13.27
N PHE A 210 -17.13 8.82 -12.28
CA PHE A 210 -16.04 9.77 -12.08
C PHE A 210 -14.74 9.09 -11.63
N GLY A 211 -14.81 8.14 -10.69
CA GLY A 211 -13.66 7.43 -10.14
C GLY A 211 -13.17 6.26 -11.00
N TRP A 212 -13.85 5.95 -12.10
CA TRP A 212 -13.48 4.81 -12.95
C TRP A 212 -12.02 4.84 -13.40
N ALA A 213 -11.53 6.01 -13.80
CA ALA A 213 -10.14 6.15 -14.25
C ALA A 213 -9.14 5.99 -13.10
N ALA A 214 -9.47 6.51 -11.91
CA ALA A 214 -8.64 6.34 -10.71
C ALA A 214 -8.48 4.86 -10.36
N ALA A 215 -9.60 4.12 -10.29
CA ALA A 215 -9.57 2.69 -9.98
C ALA A 215 -8.78 1.88 -11.02
N ARG A 216 -8.97 2.15 -12.33
CA ARG A 216 -8.26 1.42 -13.38
C ARG A 216 -6.78 1.76 -13.45
N PHE A 217 -6.43 2.99 -13.17
CA PHE A 217 -5.03 3.42 -13.17
C PHE A 217 -4.28 2.84 -11.98
N ASP A 218 -4.87 2.87 -10.79
CA ASP A 218 -4.32 2.21 -9.60
C ASP A 218 -4.19 0.70 -9.79
N ASP A 219 -5.23 0.03 -10.31
CA ASP A 219 -5.20 -1.38 -10.67
C ASP A 219 -3.98 -1.71 -11.56
N ALA A 220 -3.70 -0.87 -12.57
CA ALA A 220 -2.57 -1.07 -13.48
C ALA A 220 -1.21 -0.88 -12.79
N LEU A 221 -1.08 0.14 -11.93
CA LEU A 221 0.15 0.43 -11.20
C LEU A 221 0.49 -0.66 -10.17
N ASN A 222 -0.50 -1.33 -9.64
CA ASN A 222 -0.34 -2.38 -8.63
C ASN A 222 -0.18 -3.79 -9.21
N LEU A 223 -0.28 -3.99 -10.54
CA LEU A 223 -0.17 -5.33 -11.14
C LEU A 223 1.11 -6.07 -10.74
N VAL A 224 2.26 -5.45 -10.86
CA VAL A 224 3.55 -6.06 -10.50
C VAL A 224 3.77 -6.04 -8.99
N PRO A 225 3.61 -4.90 -8.28
CA PRO A 225 3.80 -4.83 -6.83
C PRO A 225 3.00 -5.86 -6.03
N ALA A 226 1.73 -6.10 -6.38
CA ALA A 226 0.89 -7.07 -5.67
C ALA A 226 1.43 -8.51 -5.78
N ARG A 227 1.99 -8.89 -6.91
CA ARG A 227 2.61 -10.20 -7.09
C ARG A 227 3.90 -10.33 -6.30
N ILE A 228 4.73 -9.29 -6.31
CA ILE A 228 5.94 -9.21 -5.48
C ILE A 228 5.56 -9.34 -4.00
N SER A 229 4.53 -8.63 -3.54
CA SER A 229 4.02 -8.69 -2.16
C SER A 229 3.59 -10.10 -1.77
N GLY A 230 2.82 -10.75 -2.63
CA GLY A 230 2.42 -12.15 -2.40
C GLY A 230 3.62 -13.09 -2.29
N LEU A 231 4.62 -12.96 -3.18
CA LEU A 231 5.83 -13.78 -3.14
C LEU A 231 6.70 -13.48 -1.91
N LEU A 232 6.80 -12.23 -1.48
CA LEU A 232 7.50 -11.84 -0.24
C LEU A 232 6.83 -12.47 0.98
N LEU A 233 5.50 -12.49 1.06
CA LEU A 233 4.77 -13.17 2.13
C LEU A 233 4.97 -14.69 2.10
N VAL A 234 5.03 -15.30 0.92
CA VAL A 234 5.38 -16.72 0.78
C VAL A 234 6.80 -16.99 1.30
N ALA A 235 7.77 -16.16 0.89
CA ALA A 235 9.15 -16.30 1.36
C ALA A 235 9.27 -16.08 2.89
N ALA A 236 8.59 -15.06 3.42
CA ALA A 236 8.55 -14.78 4.86
C ALA A 236 7.95 -15.96 5.66
N ALA A 237 6.97 -16.67 5.09
CA ALA A 237 6.37 -17.84 5.73
C ALA A 237 7.33 -19.02 5.93
N ALA A 238 8.47 -19.05 5.23
CA ALA A 238 9.52 -20.04 5.45
C ALA A 238 10.31 -19.80 6.74
N PHE A 239 10.30 -18.58 7.24
CA PHE A 239 11.06 -18.14 8.44
C PHE A 239 10.14 -17.84 9.64
N ALA A 240 8.83 -17.77 9.41
CA ALA A 240 7.86 -17.45 10.46
C ALA A 240 7.40 -18.70 11.20
N ASP A 241 7.43 -18.66 12.54
CA ASP A 241 6.90 -19.74 13.37
C ASP A 241 5.40 -19.97 13.10
N LYS A 242 4.99 -21.24 13.03
CA LYS A 242 3.60 -21.67 12.77
C LYS A 242 3.02 -21.17 11.43
N ALA A 243 3.86 -20.75 10.48
CA ALA A 243 3.48 -20.46 9.10
C ALA A 243 3.91 -21.61 8.17
N ASN A 244 3.35 -21.64 6.95
CA ASN A 244 3.68 -22.65 5.97
C ASN A 244 3.84 -22.06 4.57
N ALA A 245 5.08 -21.98 4.10
CA ALA A 245 5.42 -21.40 2.80
C ALA A 245 4.86 -22.18 1.62
N GLY A 246 4.90 -23.53 1.68
CA GLY A 246 4.37 -24.39 0.62
C GLY A 246 2.86 -24.20 0.44
N ARG A 247 2.11 -24.14 1.55
CA ARG A 247 0.68 -23.86 1.53
C ARG A 247 0.41 -22.42 1.08
N ALA A 248 1.20 -21.43 1.52
CA ALA A 248 1.09 -20.05 1.08
C ALA A 248 1.21 -19.94 -0.44
N PHE A 249 2.22 -20.59 -1.02
CA PHE A 249 2.44 -20.59 -2.47
C PHE A 249 1.33 -21.31 -3.23
N ALA A 250 0.90 -22.48 -2.76
CA ALA A 250 -0.20 -23.23 -3.39
C ALA A 250 -1.52 -22.44 -3.40
N ILE A 251 -1.86 -21.80 -2.27
CA ILE A 251 -3.08 -20.97 -2.15
C ILE A 251 -2.96 -19.71 -2.99
N LEU A 252 -1.82 -19.03 -2.99
CA LEU A 252 -1.55 -17.87 -3.84
C LEU A 252 -1.85 -18.18 -5.31
N LEU A 253 -1.31 -19.26 -5.86
CA LEU A 253 -1.52 -19.65 -7.26
C LEU A 253 -2.97 -20.06 -7.55
N ARG A 254 -3.64 -20.74 -6.61
CA ARG A 254 -5.00 -21.24 -6.76
C ARG A 254 -6.06 -20.16 -6.62
N ASP A 255 -5.90 -19.25 -5.65
CA ASP A 255 -6.99 -18.40 -5.16
C ASP A 255 -6.83 -16.92 -5.48
N ALA A 256 -5.61 -16.40 -5.75
CA ALA A 256 -5.41 -14.96 -5.95
C ALA A 256 -6.34 -14.33 -7.01
N LYS A 257 -6.59 -15.07 -8.09
CA LYS A 257 -7.47 -14.61 -9.21
C LYS A 257 -8.96 -14.68 -8.89
N LYS A 258 -9.36 -15.27 -7.77
CA LYS A 258 -10.77 -15.33 -7.34
C LYS A 258 -11.23 -14.00 -6.74
N HIS A 259 -10.29 -13.17 -6.28
CA HIS A 259 -10.60 -11.87 -5.71
C HIS A 259 -11.11 -10.90 -6.80
N HIS A 260 -12.07 -10.03 -6.43
CA HIS A 260 -12.65 -9.04 -7.37
C HIS A 260 -11.65 -7.95 -7.80
N SER A 261 -10.64 -7.63 -6.97
CA SER A 261 -9.49 -6.81 -7.34
C SER A 261 -8.45 -7.70 -8.03
N PRO A 262 -7.84 -7.25 -9.14
CA PRO A 262 -6.79 -7.99 -9.82
C PRO A 262 -5.49 -8.05 -9.01
N ASN A 263 -5.40 -7.29 -7.91
CA ASN A 263 -4.20 -7.06 -7.12
C ASN A 263 -4.32 -7.59 -5.69
N ALA A 264 -5.31 -7.16 -4.91
CA ALA A 264 -5.44 -7.50 -3.47
C ALA A 264 -5.45 -9.00 -3.20
N GLY A 265 -6.01 -9.79 -4.12
CA GLY A 265 -6.04 -11.24 -3.98
C GLY A 265 -4.68 -11.93 -3.89
N TRP A 266 -3.59 -11.31 -4.40
CA TRP A 266 -2.26 -11.92 -4.34
C TRP A 266 -1.69 -11.93 -2.93
N PRO A 267 -1.53 -10.79 -2.24
CA PRO A 267 -1.04 -10.79 -0.87
C PRO A 267 -2.04 -11.43 0.11
N GLU A 268 -3.37 -11.27 -0.09
CA GLU A 268 -4.38 -11.89 0.78
C GLU A 268 -4.35 -13.43 0.69
N ALA A 269 -4.27 -14.01 -0.52
CA ALA A 269 -4.19 -15.45 -0.69
C ALA A 269 -2.91 -16.04 -0.10
N ALA A 270 -1.76 -15.35 -0.28
CA ALA A 270 -0.50 -15.73 0.35
C ALA A 270 -0.62 -15.73 1.88
N MET A 271 -1.17 -14.68 2.46
CA MET A 271 -1.41 -14.55 3.90
C MET A 271 -2.34 -15.63 4.43
N ALA A 272 -3.47 -15.89 3.74
CA ALA A 272 -4.42 -16.95 4.08
C ALA A 272 -3.74 -18.33 4.11
N GLY A 273 -2.99 -18.63 3.06
CA GLY A 273 -2.23 -19.87 2.94
C GLY A 273 -1.17 -20.03 4.02
N ALA A 274 -0.36 -19.00 4.27
CA ALA A 274 0.68 -18.99 5.29
C ALA A 274 0.11 -19.30 6.69
N LEU A 275 -0.97 -18.63 7.07
CA LEU A 275 -1.56 -18.70 8.40
C LEU A 275 -2.55 -19.86 8.59
N GLY A 276 -2.99 -20.52 7.51
CA GLY A 276 -4.04 -21.57 7.58
C GLY A 276 -5.43 -20.99 7.86
N LEU A 277 -5.70 -19.84 7.29
CA LEU A 277 -6.98 -19.15 7.41
C LEU A 277 -7.78 -19.23 6.10
N ALA A 278 -9.07 -18.87 6.17
CA ALA A 278 -9.89 -18.51 5.05
C ALA A 278 -10.21 -17.01 5.17
N LEU A 279 -9.73 -16.21 4.22
CA LEU A 279 -9.94 -14.76 4.15
C LEU A 279 -10.94 -14.41 3.04
N ALA A 280 -11.30 -13.16 2.91
CA ALA A 280 -12.40 -12.71 2.05
C ALA A 280 -13.75 -13.38 2.42
N GLY A 281 -14.34 -14.17 1.52
CA GLY A 281 -15.62 -14.84 1.74
C GLY A 281 -16.82 -13.90 1.66
N PRO A 282 -18.03 -14.42 1.90
CA PRO A 282 -19.25 -13.63 1.84
C PRO A 282 -19.25 -12.44 2.79
N ARG A 283 -19.65 -11.27 2.29
CA ARG A 283 -19.64 -9.99 3.03
C ARG A 283 -21.00 -9.33 2.97
N ASP A 284 -21.43 -8.76 4.08
CA ASP A 284 -22.64 -7.96 4.17
C ASP A 284 -22.30 -6.47 4.04
N TYR A 285 -22.84 -5.82 3.01
CA TYR A 285 -22.77 -4.38 2.79
C TYR A 285 -24.13 -3.74 3.08
N ALA A 286 -24.17 -2.41 3.17
CA ALA A 286 -25.43 -1.68 3.33
C ALA A 286 -26.38 -1.92 2.14
N GLU A 287 -25.79 -2.10 0.95
CA GLU A 287 -26.49 -2.33 -0.31
C GLU A 287 -26.90 -3.80 -0.56
N GLY A 288 -26.46 -4.75 0.30
CA GLY A 288 -26.76 -6.16 0.20
C GLY A 288 -25.58 -7.08 0.47
N ARG A 289 -25.86 -8.39 0.41
CA ARG A 289 -24.82 -9.43 0.61
C ARG A 289 -24.08 -9.68 -0.70
N VAL A 290 -22.74 -9.62 -0.64
CA VAL A 290 -21.85 -9.99 -1.74
C VAL A 290 -21.24 -11.37 -1.42
N ALA A 291 -21.44 -12.32 -2.31
CA ALA A 291 -20.91 -13.68 -2.17
C ALA A 291 -19.49 -13.76 -2.75
N ASP A 292 -18.53 -13.08 -2.11
CA ASP A 292 -17.13 -13.22 -2.49
C ASP A 292 -16.62 -14.64 -2.19
N PRO A 293 -15.76 -15.22 -3.04
CA PRO A 293 -15.15 -16.51 -2.79
C PRO A 293 -14.15 -16.43 -1.65
N TRP A 294 -14.00 -17.52 -0.91
CA TRP A 294 -12.97 -17.66 0.11
C TRP A 294 -11.57 -17.77 -0.54
N LEU A 295 -10.60 -17.07 0.05
CA LEU A 295 -9.18 -17.21 -0.21
C LEU A 295 -8.57 -18.08 0.89
N GLY A 296 -7.99 -19.20 0.50
CA GLY A 296 -7.53 -20.21 1.45
C GLY A 296 -8.57 -21.27 1.80
N SER A 297 -8.11 -22.38 2.35
CA SER A 297 -8.91 -23.54 2.77
C SER A 297 -8.82 -23.81 4.26
N GLY A 298 -8.34 -22.81 5.02
CA GLY A 298 -8.23 -22.89 6.47
C GLY A 298 -9.52 -22.52 7.20
N THR A 299 -9.39 -22.17 8.48
CA THR A 299 -10.54 -21.74 9.28
C THR A 299 -10.95 -20.29 8.96
N PRO A 300 -12.24 -19.99 8.84
CA PRO A 300 -12.75 -18.61 8.78
C PRO A 300 -12.84 -17.97 10.17
N LEU A 301 -12.61 -18.72 11.24
CA LEU A 301 -12.74 -18.29 12.64
C LEU A 301 -11.42 -17.66 13.12
N ALA A 302 -10.97 -16.58 12.48
CA ALA A 302 -9.78 -15.85 12.88
C ALA A 302 -9.93 -15.24 14.28
N ARG A 303 -8.85 -15.21 15.04
CA ARG A 303 -8.76 -14.74 16.43
C ARG A 303 -7.74 -13.61 16.51
N PRO A 304 -7.71 -12.82 17.63
CA PRO A 304 -6.67 -11.80 17.84
C PRO A 304 -5.25 -12.35 17.68
N ALA A 305 -4.97 -13.55 18.22
CA ALA A 305 -3.67 -14.21 18.05
C ALA A 305 -3.28 -14.48 16.57
N ASP A 306 -4.24 -14.57 15.65
CA ASP A 306 -3.97 -14.71 14.22
C ASP A 306 -3.58 -13.37 13.59
N ILE A 307 -4.08 -12.24 14.14
CA ILE A 307 -3.60 -10.90 13.77
C ILE A 307 -2.11 -10.77 14.16
N ASP A 308 -1.72 -11.21 15.37
CA ASP A 308 -0.32 -11.18 15.80
C ASP A 308 0.59 -12.06 14.93
N ARG A 309 0.08 -13.19 14.46
CA ARG A 309 0.79 -14.05 13.50
C ARG A 309 0.95 -13.36 12.15
N ALA A 310 -0.10 -12.67 11.68
CA ALA A 310 -0.05 -11.89 10.45
C ALA A 310 0.95 -10.74 10.54
N LEU A 311 0.97 -10.02 11.68
CA LEU A 311 1.93 -8.94 11.94
C LEU A 311 3.38 -9.43 11.95
N ARG A 312 3.67 -10.60 12.55
CA ARG A 312 5.01 -11.20 12.49
C ARG A 312 5.41 -11.57 11.07
N LEU A 313 4.49 -12.16 10.30
CA LEU A 313 4.73 -12.50 8.90
C LEU A 313 5.00 -11.25 8.06
N TYR A 314 4.21 -10.20 8.27
CA TYR A 314 4.39 -8.89 7.64
C TYR A 314 5.76 -8.27 7.96
N ALA A 315 6.16 -8.24 9.24
CA ALA A 315 7.44 -7.71 9.67
C ALA A 315 8.62 -8.45 9.01
N LEU A 316 8.54 -9.79 8.94
CA LEU A 316 9.53 -10.61 8.22
C LEU A 316 9.55 -10.30 6.72
N ALA A 317 8.39 -10.08 6.09
CA ALA A 317 8.32 -9.71 4.68
C ALA A 317 8.95 -8.33 4.42
N CYS A 318 8.74 -7.35 5.31
CA CYS A 318 9.42 -6.04 5.25
C CYS A 318 10.95 -6.18 5.41
N LEU A 319 11.42 -7.01 6.35
CA LEU A 319 12.84 -7.28 6.53
C LEU A 319 13.47 -7.97 5.32
N LEU A 320 12.78 -8.94 4.73
CA LEU A 320 13.23 -9.59 3.49
C LEU A 320 13.32 -8.59 2.33
N LEU A 321 12.34 -7.72 2.18
CA LEU A 321 12.36 -6.68 1.16
C LEU A 321 13.57 -5.74 1.35
N ALA A 322 13.79 -5.26 2.58
CA ALA A 322 14.97 -4.45 2.91
C ALA A 322 16.27 -5.21 2.67
N GLY A 323 16.33 -6.50 3.01
CA GLY A 323 17.48 -7.37 2.75
C GLY A 323 17.78 -7.56 1.27
N VAL A 324 16.76 -7.70 0.43
CA VAL A 324 16.92 -7.76 -1.05
C VAL A 324 17.50 -6.45 -1.58
N ILE A 325 16.99 -5.30 -1.11
CA ILE A 325 17.49 -3.98 -1.52
C ILE A 325 18.94 -3.78 -1.05
N LEU A 326 19.25 -4.17 0.17
CA LEU A 326 20.62 -4.14 0.71
C LEU A 326 21.57 -5.03 -0.10
N GLY A 327 21.16 -6.24 -0.42
CA GLY A 327 21.93 -7.16 -1.26
C GLY A 327 22.20 -6.59 -2.66
N ALA A 328 21.20 -5.96 -3.25
CA ALA A 328 21.33 -5.27 -4.54
C ALA A 328 22.33 -4.09 -4.45
N TRP A 329 22.24 -3.30 -3.38
CA TRP A 329 23.18 -2.20 -3.12
C TRP A 329 24.63 -2.69 -2.94
N LEU A 330 24.84 -3.73 -2.14
CA LEU A 330 26.16 -4.32 -1.93
C LEU A 330 26.74 -4.87 -3.24
N ALA A 331 25.94 -5.58 -4.02
CA ALA A 331 26.36 -6.11 -5.32
C ALA A 331 26.79 -4.99 -6.27
N ALA A 332 25.99 -3.92 -6.38
CA ALA A 332 26.30 -2.79 -7.22
C ALA A 332 27.57 -2.04 -6.75
N HIS A 333 27.75 -1.88 -5.44
CA HIS A 333 28.90 -1.20 -4.86
C HIS A 333 30.21 -1.99 -5.05
N LEU A 334 30.18 -3.31 -4.89
CA LEU A 334 31.35 -4.18 -5.01
C LEU A 334 31.79 -4.41 -6.46
N THR A 335 30.89 -4.22 -7.44
CA THR A 335 31.19 -4.39 -8.88
C THR A 335 31.64 -3.12 -9.56
N ARG A 336 31.76 -1.99 -8.87
CA ARG A 336 32.31 -0.75 -9.43
C ARG A 336 33.81 -0.95 -9.71
N PRO A 337 34.25 -0.77 -10.97
CA PRO A 337 35.69 -0.60 -11.21
C PRO A 337 36.13 0.68 -10.53
N GLY A 338 37.17 0.59 -9.67
CA GLY A 338 37.79 1.70 -8.95
C GLY A 338 38.35 2.78 -9.88
#